data_7196eb28cf26a4b848253a7ed67b7628
#
_entry.id   7196eb28cf26a4b848253a7ed67b7628
#
_cell.length_a   1.000
_cell.length_b   1.000
_cell.length_c   1.000
_cell.angle_alpha   90.00
_cell.angle_beta   90.00
_cell.angle_gamma   90.00
#
_symmetry.space_group_name_H-M   'P 1'
#
loop_
_entity.id
_entity.type
_entity.pdbx_description
1 polymer ?
#
loop_
_entity_poly.entity_id
_entity_poly.type
_entity_poly.pdbx_seq_one_letter_code
_entity_poly.pdbx_strand_id
1 'polypeptide(L)'
;PYLEELQLYYTRITKEAIEAVGHSCPHLKCFRLNNQGFRRPQIECDEEALAVAENMPSLCHLQLFGNKMTNEGLKAILDGCHHLESLDLRHCFNLCLEGSLERRCSQQIKELKRPHDSTEDYEFECHIEDFESSDEDYSFRFSDIDHMSLDDDYYEFSDLDDEYFDYADLVID
;
A
#
# COMPACT_ATOMS: atom_id res chain seq x y z
N PRO A 1 -16.34 3.69 -13.09
CA PRO A 1 -17.04 2.99 -12.01
C PRO A 1 -17.58 3.97 -10.98
N TYR A 2 -18.74 3.65 -10.41
CA TYR A 2 -19.37 4.48 -9.35
C TYR A 2 -18.95 4.00 -7.96
N LEU A 3 -17.70 3.52 -7.81
CA LEU A 3 -17.19 3.05 -6.54
C LEU A 3 -16.94 4.27 -5.63
N GLU A 4 -17.61 4.29 -4.49
CA GLU A 4 -17.47 5.36 -3.49
C GLU A 4 -16.65 4.93 -2.28
N GLU A 5 -16.57 3.61 -2.00
CA GLU A 5 -15.82 3.05 -0.88
C GLU A 5 -14.98 1.85 -1.33
N LEU A 6 -13.72 1.84 -0.92
CA LEU A 6 -12.77 0.72 -1.12
C LEU A 6 -12.05 0.44 0.18
N GLN A 7 -12.04 -0.83 0.58
CA GLN A 7 -11.40 -1.29 1.78
C GLN A 7 -10.49 -2.48 1.48
N LEU A 8 -9.25 -2.39 1.90
CA LEU A 8 -8.22 -3.39 1.67
C LEU A 8 -7.57 -3.78 3.00
N TYR A 9 -7.42 -5.09 3.24
CA TYR A 9 -6.83 -5.63 4.45
C TYR A 9 -5.64 -6.50 4.13
N TYR A 10 -4.54 -6.31 4.85
CA TYR A 10 -3.33 -7.13 4.78
C TYR A 10 -2.85 -7.41 3.36
N THR A 11 -3.10 -6.46 2.45
CA THR A 11 -2.66 -6.56 1.07
C THR A 11 -1.34 -5.81 0.91
N ARG A 12 -0.42 -6.42 0.18
CA ARG A 12 0.76 -5.69 -0.31
C ARG A 12 0.37 -4.91 -1.56
N ILE A 13 -0.29 -3.78 -1.35
CA ILE A 13 -0.62 -2.89 -2.44
C ILE A 13 0.62 -2.08 -2.82
N THR A 14 0.82 -1.88 -4.12
CA THR A 14 1.90 -1.03 -4.61
C THR A 14 1.41 0.38 -4.91
N LYS A 15 2.34 1.33 -5.01
CA LYS A 15 2.06 2.70 -5.42
C LYS A 15 1.24 2.75 -6.72
N GLU A 16 1.65 1.98 -7.73
CA GLU A 16 1.01 1.93 -9.04
C GLU A 16 -0.44 1.42 -8.96
N ALA A 17 -0.72 0.50 -8.03
CA ALA A 17 -2.08 0.01 -7.82
C ALA A 17 -2.97 1.09 -7.18
N ILE A 18 -2.45 1.89 -6.24
CA ILE A 18 -3.17 3.03 -5.65
C ILE A 18 -3.43 4.10 -6.72
N GLU A 19 -2.45 4.42 -7.55
CA GLU A 19 -2.60 5.33 -8.70
C GLU A 19 -3.69 4.84 -9.65
N ALA A 20 -3.67 3.55 -10.02
CA ALA A 20 -4.69 2.94 -10.87
C ALA A 20 -6.10 3.02 -10.28
N VAL A 21 -6.24 2.83 -8.95
CA VAL A 21 -7.51 3.01 -8.23
C VAL A 21 -7.98 4.47 -8.32
N GLY A 22 -7.12 5.44 -8.02
CA GLY A 22 -7.45 6.86 -8.08
C GLY A 22 -7.93 7.29 -9.47
N HIS A 23 -7.23 6.88 -10.52
CA HIS A 23 -7.61 7.17 -11.90
C HIS A 23 -8.91 6.47 -12.32
N SER A 24 -9.14 5.24 -11.88
CA SER A 24 -10.31 4.45 -12.27
C SER A 24 -11.56 4.78 -11.47
N CYS A 25 -11.41 5.31 -10.26
CA CYS A 25 -12.51 5.56 -9.32
C CYS A 25 -12.56 7.03 -8.87
N PRO A 26 -12.86 8.00 -9.76
CA PRO A 26 -12.82 9.45 -9.45
C PRO A 26 -13.87 9.87 -8.42
N HIS A 27 -14.84 9.02 -8.13
CA HIS A 27 -15.90 9.27 -7.13
C HIS A 27 -15.62 8.61 -5.78
N LEU A 28 -14.41 8.07 -5.57
CA LEU A 28 -14.02 7.43 -4.33
C LEU A 28 -13.98 8.47 -3.20
N LYS A 29 -14.78 8.22 -2.16
CA LYS A 29 -14.89 9.09 -0.97
C LYS A 29 -14.31 8.46 0.27
N CYS A 30 -14.29 7.13 0.32
CA CYS A 30 -13.77 6.38 1.44
C CYS A 30 -12.72 5.38 0.96
N PHE A 31 -11.49 5.52 1.46
CA PHE A 31 -10.42 4.58 1.20
C PHE A 31 -9.83 4.09 2.51
N ARG A 32 -9.80 2.76 2.68
CA ARG A 32 -9.25 2.11 3.86
C ARG A 32 -8.18 1.12 3.45
N LEU A 33 -6.96 1.41 3.82
CA LEU A 33 -5.80 0.56 3.64
C LEU A 33 -5.26 0.15 5.02
N ASN A 34 -5.47 -1.11 5.36
CA ASN A 34 -5.14 -1.64 6.67
C ASN A 34 -3.95 -2.59 6.56
N ASN A 35 -2.83 -2.14 7.06
CA ASN A 35 -1.59 -2.89 7.12
C ASN A 35 -1.36 -3.46 8.52
N GLN A 36 -0.48 -4.45 8.63
CA GLN A 36 0.01 -4.90 9.92
C GLN A 36 0.89 -3.80 10.53
N GLY A 37 0.55 -3.35 11.72
CA GLY A 37 1.37 -2.36 12.43
C GLY A 37 2.66 -2.99 12.93
N PHE A 38 3.80 -2.46 12.48
CA PHE A 38 5.12 -2.84 12.97
C PHE A 38 5.70 -1.70 13.80
N ARG A 39 6.08 -1.97 15.03
CA ARG A 39 6.87 -1.04 15.86
C ARG A 39 8.34 -1.07 15.47
N ARG A 40 8.66 -0.85 14.20
CA ARG A 40 10.04 -0.66 13.76
C ARG A 40 10.17 0.71 13.12
N PRO A 41 10.70 1.72 13.83
CA PRO A 41 10.90 3.07 13.29
C PRO A 41 11.96 3.14 12.17
N GLN A 42 12.54 2.02 11.78
CA GLN A 42 13.64 1.96 10.80
C GLN A 42 13.16 1.75 9.36
N ILE A 43 11.88 1.42 9.17
CA ILE A 43 11.33 1.23 7.82
C ILE A 43 10.31 2.34 7.60
N GLU A 44 10.74 3.37 6.90
CA GLU A 44 9.91 4.50 6.48
C GLU A 44 9.53 4.32 5.01
N CYS A 45 8.27 4.58 4.67
CA CYS A 45 7.80 4.52 3.30
C CYS A 45 6.62 5.46 3.11
N ASP A 46 6.81 6.48 2.31
CA ASP A 46 5.79 7.48 1.99
C ASP A 46 5.07 7.22 0.66
N GLU A 47 5.46 6.20 -0.10
CA GLU A 47 4.98 5.95 -1.45
C GLU A 47 3.45 5.79 -1.52
N GLU A 48 2.85 5.04 -0.58
CA GLU A 48 1.39 4.85 -0.53
C GLU A 48 0.68 6.17 -0.19
N ALA A 49 1.22 6.93 0.77
CA ALA A 49 0.66 8.22 1.18
C ALA A 49 0.73 9.26 0.05
N LEU A 50 1.84 9.32 -0.67
CA LEU A 50 2.02 10.19 -1.83
C LEU A 50 1.07 9.81 -2.96
N ALA A 51 0.92 8.52 -3.26
CA ALA A 51 -0.01 8.05 -4.28
C ALA A 51 -1.47 8.41 -3.97
N VAL A 52 -1.89 8.28 -2.71
CA VAL A 52 -3.22 8.73 -2.25
C VAL A 52 -3.38 10.23 -2.44
N ALA A 53 -2.40 11.01 -1.98
CA ALA A 53 -2.44 12.48 -2.05
C ALA A 53 -2.55 13.00 -3.48
N GLU A 54 -1.84 12.38 -4.41
CA GLU A 54 -1.77 12.80 -5.82
C GLU A 54 -3.00 12.37 -6.62
N ASN A 55 -3.60 11.21 -6.31
CA ASN A 55 -4.59 10.58 -7.17
C ASN A 55 -6.01 10.52 -6.59
N MET A 56 -6.21 10.86 -5.31
CA MET A 56 -7.52 10.75 -4.65
C MET A 56 -7.98 12.05 -3.98
N PRO A 57 -8.07 13.19 -4.70
CA PRO A 57 -8.40 14.49 -4.09
C PRO A 57 -9.83 14.59 -3.54
N SER A 58 -10.73 13.70 -3.95
CA SER A 58 -12.14 13.69 -3.55
C SER A 58 -12.42 12.91 -2.25
N LEU A 59 -11.37 12.36 -1.59
CA LEU A 59 -11.54 11.60 -0.37
C LEU A 59 -12.11 12.45 0.77
N CYS A 60 -13.11 11.89 1.44
CA CYS A 60 -13.69 12.41 2.68
C CYS A 60 -13.23 11.58 3.90
N HIS A 61 -13.01 10.28 3.71
CA HIS A 61 -12.61 9.35 4.77
C HIS A 61 -11.40 8.55 4.33
N LEU A 62 -10.33 8.62 5.12
CA LEU A 62 -9.10 7.89 4.87
C LEU A 62 -8.67 7.13 6.13
N GLN A 63 -8.41 5.84 5.97
CA GLN A 63 -7.83 5.01 7.03
C GLN A 63 -6.56 4.36 6.50
N LEU A 64 -5.44 4.66 7.15
CA LEU A 64 -4.11 4.13 6.83
C LEU A 64 -3.53 3.40 8.05
N PHE A 65 -4.29 2.44 8.57
CA PHE A 65 -3.92 1.71 9.77
C PHE A 65 -2.61 0.93 9.60
N GLY A 66 -1.66 1.12 10.50
CA GLY A 66 -0.37 0.43 10.46
C GLY A 66 0.55 0.84 9.31
N ASN A 67 0.29 1.98 8.67
CA ASN A 67 1.10 2.48 7.57
C ASN A 67 2.49 2.96 8.04
N LYS A 68 3.49 2.82 7.17
CA LYS A 68 4.89 3.15 7.46
C LYS A 68 5.28 4.58 7.06
N MET A 69 4.29 5.42 6.75
CA MET A 69 4.54 6.81 6.34
C MET A 69 5.19 7.63 7.45
N THR A 70 5.93 8.64 7.02
CA THR A 70 6.51 9.68 7.86
C THR A 70 5.61 10.93 7.91
N ASN A 71 6.05 11.93 8.64
CA ASN A 71 5.36 13.23 8.65
C ASN A 71 5.30 13.89 7.25
N GLU A 72 6.21 13.55 6.33
CA GLU A 72 6.18 14.08 4.95
C GLU A 72 5.02 13.46 4.16
N GLY A 73 4.78 12.15 4.28
CA GLY A 73 3.61 11.50 3.68
C GLY A 73 2.29 12.08 4.21
N LEU A 74 2.21 12.31 5.52
CA LEU A 74 1.03 12.92 6.13
C LEU A 74 0.79 14.36 5.63
N LYS A 75 1.85 15.16 5.50
CA LYS A 75 1.74 16.51 4.93
C LYS A 75 1.20 16.47 3.50
N ALA A 76 1.71 15.55 2.69
CA ALA A 76 1.23 15.39 1.32
C ALA A 76 -0.25 15.05 1.26
N ILE A 77 -0.74 14.15 2.12
CA ILE A 77 -2.18 13.82 2.24
C ILE A 77 -3.00 15.06 2.58
N LEU A 78 -2.58 15.85 3.57
CA LEU A 78 -3.25 17.08 3.96
C LEU A 78 -3.23 18.15 2.86
N ASP A 79 -2.20 18.13 2.00
CA ASP A 79 -2.08 19.03 0.84
C ASP A 79 -2.90 18.57 -0.35
N GLY A 80 -3.04 17.26 -0.56
CA GLY A 80 -3.77 16.69 -1.71
C GLY A 80 -5.25 16.46 -1.48
N CYS A 81 -5.63 16.03 -0.28
CA CYS A 81 -6.98 15.62 0.06
C CYS A 81 -7.74 16.72 0.83
N HIS A 82 -8.13 17.78 0.15
CA HIS A 82 -8.75 18.96 0.78
C HIS A 82 -10.17 18.72 1.35
N HIS A 83 -10.83 17.65 0.94
CA HIS A 83 -12.18 17.28 1.40
C HIS A 83 -12.18 16.28 2.54
N LEU A 84 -11.00 15.97 3.08
CA LEU A 84 -10.84 14.95 4.09
C LEU A 84 -11.45 15.41 5.43
N GLU A 85 -12.41 14.65 5.92
CA GLU A 85 -13.12 14.89 7.17
C GLU A 85 -12.70 13.93 8.28
N SER A 86 -12.40 12.68 7.92
CA SER A 86 -12.01 11.63 8.85
C SER A 86 -10.67 11.02 8.43
N LEU A 87 -9.75 10.90 9.38
CA LEU A 87 -8.43 10.34 9.17
C LEU A 87 -8.03 9.41 10.33
N ASP A 88 -7.83 8.13 10.00
CA ASP A 88 -7.38 7.13 10.97
C ASP A 88 -5.91 6.77 10.71
N LEU A 89 -5.04 7.14 11.66
CA LEU A 89 -3.58 6.95 11.62
C LEU A 89 -3.10 5.96 12.68
N ARG A 90 -3.99 5.18 13.28
CA ARG A 90 -3.61 4.25 14.34
C ARG A 90 -2.58 3.25 13.85
N HIS A 91 -1.61 2.97 14.70
CA HIS A 91 -0.44 2.14 14.42
C HIS A 91 0.53 2.67 13.34
N CYS A 92 0.38 3.92 12.89
CA CYS A 92 1.39 4.60 12.07
C CYS A 92 2.53 5.13 12.96
N PHE A 93 3.38 4.26 13.46
CA PHE A 93 4.34 4.57 14.51
C PHE A 93 5.53 5.46 14.09
N ASN A 94 5.71 5.70 12.79
CA ASN A 94 6.72 6.64 12.29
C ASN A 94 6.24 8.11 12.32
N LEU A 95 4.96 8.34 12.65
CA LEU A 95 4.41 9.68 12.75
C LEU A 95 4.70 10.28 14.13
N CYS A 96 5.21 11.51 14.09
CA CYS A 96 5.31 12.37 15.27
C CYS A 96 4.37 13.56 15.09
N LEU A 97 3.17 13.45 15.68
CA LEU A 97 2.16 14.51 15.60
C LEU A 97 2.42 15.54 16.70
N GLU A 98 3.22 16.56 16.36
CA GLU A 98 3.58 17.64 17.27
C GLU A 98 3.53 19.01 16.57
N GLY A 99 3.39 20.05 17.37
CA GLY A 99 3.56 21.44 16.94
C GLY A 99 2.62 21.90 15.84
N SER A 100 3.17 22.29 14.69
CA SER A 100 2.41 22.83 13.57
C SER A 100 1.62 21.76 12.82
N LEU A 101 2.16 20.53 12.72
CA LEU A 101 1.52 19.43 12.02
C LEU A 101 0.26 18.96 12.76
N GLU A 102 0.35 18.81 14.08
CA GLU A 102 -0.81 18.45 14.91
C GLU A 102 -1.91 19.50 14.82
N ARG A 103 -1.54 20.79 14.91
CA ARG A 103 -2.50 21.89 14.75
C ARG A 103 -3.19 21.82 13.39
N ARG A 104 -2.42 21.56 12.33
CA ARG A 104 -2.96 21.45 10.99
C ARG A 104 -3.95 20.28 10.86
N CYS A 105 -3.60 19.11 11.36
CA CYS A 105 -4.50 17.96 11.40
C CYS A 105 -5.80 18.30 12.14
N SER A 106 -5.70 18.90 13.34
CA SER A 106 -6.88 19.26 14.14
C SER A 106 -7.74 20.35 13.54
N GLN A 107 -7.19 21.22 12.69
CA GLN A 107 -7.95 22.26 11.98
C GLN A 107 -8.67 21.73 10.73
N GLN A 108 -8.03 20.81 10.02
CA GLN A 108 -8.53 20.29 8.74
C GLN A 108 -9.43 19.06 8.93
N ILE A 109 -9.13 18.19 9.90
CA ILE A 109 -9.78 16.90 10.11
C ILE A 109 -10.75 16.98 11.30
N LYS A 110 -12.00 16.60 11.05
CA LYS A 110 -13.04 16.58 12.10
C LYS A 110 -12.87 15.38 13.04
N GLU A 111 -12.57 14.22 12.47
CA GLU A 111 -12.41 12.95 13.18
C GLU A 111 -11.00 12.43 12.95
N LEU A 112 -10.10 12.70 13.89
CA LEU A 112 -8.70 12.27 13.84
C LEU A 112 -8.45 11.17 14.86
N LYS A 113 -8.05 9.97 14.39
CA LYS A 113 -7.49 8.91 15.23
C LYS A 113 -5.98 8.91 15.10
N ARG A 114 -5.29 9.04 16.23
CA ARG A 114 -3.83 9.21 16.31
C ARG A 114 -3.11 7.85 16.35
N PRO A 115 -1.79 7.82 16.10
CA PRO A 115 -1.00 6.58 16.07
C PRO A 115 -1.11 5.70 17.31
N HIS A 116 -1.31 6.30 18.48
CA HIS A 116 -1.37 5.60 19.76
C HIS A 116 -2.77 5.54 20.38
N ASP A 117 -3.81 5.93 19.66
CA ASP A 117 -5.19 5.84 20.14
C ASP A 117 -5.64 4.38 20.27
N SER A 118 -6.64 4.14 21.15
CA SER A 118 -7.20 2.81 21.38
C SER A 118 -7.72 2.17 20.10
N THR A 119 -7.56 0.86 20.00
CA THR A 119 -8.03 0.03 18.87
C THR A 119 -9.19 -0.86 19.27
N GLU A 120 -9.85 -0.62 20.41
CA GLU A 120 -10.99 -1.42 20.87
C GLU A 120 -12.18 -1.40 19.92
N ASP A 121 -12.34 -0.31 19.16
CA ASP A 121 -13.37 -0.13 18.14
C ASP A 121 -12.93 -0.63 16.73
N TYR A 122 -11.75 -1.22 16.62
CA TYR A 122 -11.24 -1.73 15.36
C TYR A 122 -11.81 -3.13 15.09
N GLU A 123 -12.36 -3.33 13.89
CA GLU A 123 -13.11 -4.54 13.51
C GLU A 123 -12.23 -5.81 13.39
N PHE A 124 -10.90 -5.65 13.39
CA PHE A 124 -9.95 -6.73 13.16
C PHE A 124 -9.01 -6.91 14.33
N GLU A 125 -8.51 -8.13 14.51
CA GLU A 125 -7.47 -8.40 15.50
C GLU A 125 -6.20 -7.63 15.15
N CYS A 126 -5.79 -6.74 16.05
CA CYS A 126 -4.56 -5.98 15.91
C CYS A 126 -3.40 -6.79 16.51
N HIS A 127 -2.69 -7.52 15.68
CA HIS A 127 -1.42 -8.09 16.09
C HIS A 127 -0.34 -7.03 15.91
N ILE A 128 0.16 -6.51 17.03
CA ILE A 128 1.40 -5.72 17.02
C ILE A 128 2.52 -6.72 17.21
N GLU A 129 3.34 -6.91 16.20
CA GLU A 129 4.60 -7.63 16.38
C GLU A 129 5.58 -6.70 17.10
N ASP A 130 5.57 -6.77 18.42
CA ASP A 130 6.65 -6.24 19.24
C ASP A 130 7.85 -7.17 19.07
N PHE A 131 8.79 -6.77 18.24
CA PHE A 131 10.10 -7.36 18.26
C PHE A 131 10.80 -6.83 19.51
N GLU A 132 10.66 -7.55 20.63
CA GLU A 132 11.63 -7.44 21.70
C GLU A 132 12.99 -7.71 21.06
N SER A 133 13.90 -6.75 21.18
CA SER A 133 15.30 -6.91 20.81
C SER A 133 15.93 -7.94 21.74
N SER A 134 15.75 -9.22 21.43
CA SER A 134 16.76 -10.18 21.80
C SER A 134 17.94 -9.85 20.89
N ASP A 135 19.08 -9.52 21.49
CA ASP A 135 20.38 -9.30 20.85
C ASP A 135 20.91 -10.59 20.19
N GLU A 136 20.07 -11.31 19.49
CA GLU A 136 20.45 -12.40 18.62
C GLU A 136 20.34 -11.91 17.18
N ASP A 137 21.53 -11.67 16.64
CA ASP A 137 21.96 -11.52 15.28
C ASP A 137 21.01 -12.24 14.28
N TYR A 138 19.86 -11.64 13.96
CA TYR A 138 19.10 -12.00 12.79
C TYR A 138 19.80 -11.39 11.56
N SER A 139 20.98 -11.89 11.30
CA SER A 139 21.48 -11.99 9.96
C SER A 139 20.39 -12.76 9.19
N PHE A 140 19.57 -12.00 8.48
CA PHE A 140 18.63 -12.53 7.51
C PHE A 140 19.48 -13.38 6.57
N ARG A 141 19.43 -14.69 6.78
CA ARG A 141 20.04 -15.65 5.88
C ARG A 141 19.31 -15.57 4.56
N PHE A 142 19.80 -14.69 3.70
CA PHE A 142 19.56 -14.79 2.26
C PHE A 142 20.16 -16.08 1.67
N SER A 143 20.76 -16.94 2.50
CA SER A 143 21.42 -18.17 2.09
C SER A 143 20.46 -19.35 1.90
N ASP A 144 19.18 -19.23 2.24
CA ASP A 144 18.24 -20.34 2.07
C ASP A 144 17.47 -20.30 0.73
N ILE A 145 17.76 -19.31 -0.13
CA ILE A 145 17.20 -19.26 -1.48
C ILE A 145 18.09 -19.99 -2.50
N ASP A 146 19.35 -20.22 -2.17
CA ASP A 146 20.31 -20.88 -3.09
C ASP A 146 20.24 -22.41 -3.07
N HIS A 147 19.26 -23.02 -2.40
CA HIS A 147 19.11 -24.48 -2.39
C HIS A 147 17.73 -24.96 -2.89
N MET A 148 17.09 -24.21 -3.76
CA MET A 148 16.18 -24.81 -4.71
C MET A 148 17.04 -25.35 -5.85
N SER A 149 17.46 -26.58 -5.67
CA SER A 149 17.95 -27.48 -6.71
C SER A 149 17.04 -27.29 -7.93
N LEU A 150 17.56 -26.65 -8.96
CA LEU A 150 17.05 -26.81 -10.30
C LEU A 150 17.39 -28.23 -10.68
N ASP A 151 16.48 -29.15 -10.44
CA ASP A 151 16.49 -30.41 -11.13
C ASP A 151 16.36 -30.09 -12.60
N ASP A 152 17.49 -30.26 -13.32
CA ASP A 152 17.59 -30.27 -14.75
C ASP A 152 16.74 -31.42 -15.31
N ASP A 153 15.42 -31.20 -15.39
CA ASP A 153 14.61 -31.97 -16.32
C ASP A 153 14.77 -31.32 -17.69
N TYR A 154 15.82 -31.78 -18.33
CA TYR A 154 16.12 -31.69 -19.74
C TYR A 154 14.92 -32.21 -20.54
N TYR A 155 14.00 -31.33 -20.90
CA TYR A 155 13.08 -31.62 -22.00
C TYR A 155 13.78 -31.30 -23.30
N GLU A 156 14.33 -32.40 -23.85
CA GLU A 156 14.75 -32.53 -25.23
C GLU A 156 13.54 -32.27 -26.13
N PHE A 157 13.44 -31.06 -26.63
CA PHE A 157 12.47 -30.70 -27.64
C PHE A 157 13.05 -31.06 -29.00
N SER A 158 12.75 -32.29 -29.42
CA SER A 158 13.08 -32.80 -30.74
C SER A 158 12.21 -32.08 -31.79
N ASP A 159 12.91 -31.63 -32.77
CA ASP A 159 12.54 -31.32 -34.16
C ASP A 159 11.08 -31.57 -34.53
N LEU A 160 10.37 -30.48 -34.83
CA LEU A 160 9.22 -30.54 -35.74
C LEU A 160 9.49 -29.60 -36.90
N ASP A 161 9.50 -30.27 -38.02
CA ASP A 161 9.75 -29.87 -39.37
C ASP A 161 9.09 -28.57 -39.80
N ASP A 162 9.82 -27.83 -40.62
CA ASP A 162 9.39 -26.79 -41.53
C ASP A 162 8.22 -27.26 -42.38
N GLU A 163 7.02 -26.72 -42.15
CA GLU A 163 6.01 -26.64 -43.20
C GLU A 163 5.75 -25.17 -43.55
N TYR A 164 6.34 -24.84 -44.68
CA TYR A 164 6.18 -23.68 -45.48
C TYR A 164 4.72 -23.60 -45.98
N PHE A 165 3.92 -22.70 -45.45
CA PHE A 165 2.66 -22.30 -46.06
C PHE A 165 2.82 -20.96 -46.77
N ASP A 166 3.01 -21.13 -48.07
CA ASP A 166 2.89 -20.11 -49.09
C ASP A 166 1.40 -19.70 -49.28
N TYR A 167 1.07 -18.47 -48.94
CA TYR A 167 -0.19 -17.84 -49.29
C TYR A 167 0.08 -16.65 -50.19
N ALA A 168 0.33 -16.98 -51.46
CA ALA A 168 0.07 -16.05 -52.55
C ALA A 168 -1.32 -16.35 -53.12
N ASP A 169 -2.01 -15.26 -53.51
CA ASP A 169 -3.21 -15.18 -54.29
C ASP A 169 -4.57 -15.32 -53.61
N LEU A 170 -5.10 -14.17 -53.24
CA LEU A 170 -6.53 -13.88 -53.42
C LEU A 170 -6.71 -12.50 -54.06
N VAL A 171 -6.88 -12.55 -55.37
CA VAL A 171 -7.35 -11.44 -56.21
C VAL A 171 -8.83 -11.22 -55.92
N ILE A 172 -9.21 -9.97 -55.79
CA ILE A 172 -10.57 -9.47 -55.56
C ILE A 172 -11.15 -9.16 -56.94
N ASP A 173 -12.34 -9.68 -57.18
CA ASP A 173 -13.32 -9.07 -58.10
C ASP A 173 -14.41 -8.39 -57.30
#